data_a8753e82359123f0aa7c96b843b0f917
#
_entry.id   a8753e82359123f0aa7c96b843b0f917
#
_cell.length_a   1.000
_cell.length_b   1.000
_cell.length_c   1.000
_cell.angle_alpha   90.00
_cell.angle_beta   90.00
_cell.angle_gamma   90.00
#
_symmetry.space_group_name_H-M   'P 1'
#
loop_
_entity.id
_entity.type
_entity.pdbx_description
1 polymer ?
#
loop_
_entity_poly.entity_id
_entity_poly.type
_entity_poly.pdbx_seq_one_letter_code
_entity_poly.pdbx_strand_id
1 'polypeptide(L)'
;MSRVSASRLRRREWMLSVVIAGFVLGSTSNDSQAQGDPPPHRAVVGFTACVGCHGRSRDGKGGDDLPLPSPSGDWILDNEVLTWARKDKHHQAYAVLFNKRSVDMGRLMNIKAVHRDRRCLSCHTGYPRALMPADDQHRVNETWHRKTDVSFGITCEGCHGPGGDLASKDSDRDGWFRLHLPPLNPKRPWRFLDPKVKWEQHGYFDVRTPSNKARLCGTCHIGDVSQGRVVTHEMYAAGHPPLPGFEIATFVAQMPTHWRSVAGKSDGTAGKSRSEFLAKTADPFFSPDTFRLDSLHRTQSMLVGALVSLAQSLELTAGLSQRATGGSAWPELAQFECYACHHDLRVPAWRQRRVNPAGVPGRPVLREWATVLARVALVQPKQRDQFDAQWKQVRDVLAKTPFGNRSELARTTMATAAWLTTQAKQLERRPLTREGGRRVLLDIARAGVVGGFDYESSRQLVWACEVVFDELGKGDAKELKALREAGHVLVFPQRPVQPVAKGLFEPRQGPSKTVEIDLSKLLPPIGNFDPAEVTRAFQAVETAIKAWPPVKSASR
;
A
#
# COMPACT_ATOMS: atom_id res chain seq x y z
N MET A 1 -31.92 -70.49 -42.92
CA MET A 1 -31.10 -71.43 -43.72
C MET A 1 -29.92 -70.67 -44.28
N SER A 2 -28.72 -71.27 -44.11
CA SER A 2 -27.43 -71.04 -44.77
C SER A 2 -26.66 -69.78 -44.46
N ARG A 3 -25.69 -69.92 -43.55
CA ARG A 3 -24.23 -70.22 -43.72
C ARG A 3 -23.45 -69.07 -44.38
N VAL A 4 -22.67 -68.40 -43.61
CA VAL A 4 -21.19 -68.49 -43.39
C VAL A 4 -20.36 -68.15 -44.60
N SER A 5 -19.56 -67.12 -44.53
CA SER A 5 -18.12 -67.24 -44.84
C SER A 5 -17.33 -66.09 -44.27
N ALA A 6 -16.31 -66.42 -43.51
CA ALA A 6 -15.28 -65.55 -42.99
C ALA A 6 -14.20 -65.30 -44.08
N SER A 7 -13.71 -64.10 -44.20
CA SER A 7 -12.40 -63.87 -44.82
C SER A 7 -11.56 -62.93 -43.96
N ARG A 8 -10.44 -63.47 -43.52
CA ARG A 8 -9.36 -62.76 -42.83
C ARG A 8 -8.73 -61.75 -43.78
N LEU A 9 -8.53 -60.52 -43.35
CA LEU A 9 -7.54 -59.63 -43.94
C LEU A 9 -6.79 -58.89 -42.83
N ARG A 10 -5.58 -59.23 -42.79
CA ARG A 10 -4.33 -58.74 -42.20
C ARG A 10 -4.41 -57.37 -41.52
N ARG A 11 -4.01 -57.39 -40.25
CA ARG A 11 -3.52 -56.25 -39.46
C ARG A 11 -2.32 -55.63 -40.21
N ARG A 12 -2.42 -54.33 -40.54
CA ARG A 12 -1.28 -53.45 -40.70
C ARG A 12 -1.27 -52.54 -39.49
N GLU A 13 -0.31 -52.75 -38.64
CA GLU A 13 0.01 -51.91 -37.51
C GLU A 13 0.58 -50.60 -38.04
N TRP A 14 -0.20 -49.53 -37.87
CA TRP A 14 0.36 -48.17 -37.95
C TRP A 14 0.66 -47.77 -36.51
N MET A 15 1.96 -47.85 -36.14
CA MET A 15 2.44 -47.17 -34.95
C MET A 15 2.31 -45.67 -35.17
N LEU A 16 1.31 -45.07 -34.56
CA LEU A 16 1.28 -43.63 -34.32
C LEU A 16 2.16 -43.38 -33.09
N SER A 17 3.37 -42.90 -33.33
CA SER A 17 4.21 -42.31 -32.29
C SER A 17 3.55 -41.05 -31.79
N VAL A 18 2.81 -41.17 -30.67
CA VAL A 18 2.36 -40.00 -29.91
C VAL A 18 3.60 -39.49 -29.18
N VAL A 19 4.20 -38.43 -29.74
CA VAL A 19 5.18 -37.63 -29.02
C VAL A 19 4.39 -36.88 -27.93
N ILE A 20 4.38 -37.44 -26.75
CA ILE A 20 3.97 -36.71 -25.54
C ILE A 20 5.06 -35.67 -25.29
N ALA A 21 4.87 -34.47 -25.81
CA ALA A 21 5.59 -33.29 -25.36
C ALA A 21 5.21 -33.10 -23.89
N GLY A 22 6.01 -33.66 -23.00
CA GLY A 22 5.95 -33.36 -21.59
C GLY A 22 6.19 -31.85 -21.40
N PHE A 23 5.09 -31.11 -21.28
CA PHE A 23 5.14 -29.80 -20.64
C PHE A 23 5.56 -30.05 -19.20
N VAL A 24 6.87 -29.98 -18.96
CA VAL A 24 7.39 -29.73 -17.64
C VAL A 24 6.80 -28.37 -17.25
N LEU A 25 5.67 -28.39 -16.58
CA LEU A 25 5.21 -27.31 -15.74
C LEU A 25 6.30 -27.16 -14.68
N GLY A 26 7.35 -26.42 -15.04
CA GLY A 26 8.22 -25.85 -14.05
C GLY A 26 7.30 -25.14 -13.08
N SER A 27 7.16 -25.67 -11.89
CA SER A 27 6.66 -24.99 -10.72
C SER A 27 7.56 -23.77 -10.54
N THR A 28 7.25 -22.69 -11.28
CA THR A 28 7.65 -21.36 -10.88
C THR A 28 6.96 -21.18 -9.53
N SER A 29 7.74 -21.41 -8.48
CA SER A 29 7.39 -20.99 -7.14
C SER A 29 6.82 -19.58 -7.29
N ASN A 30 5.53 -19.45 -7.01
CA ASN A 30 4.84 -18.17 -6.95
C ASN A 30 5.48 -17.35 -5.84
N ASP A 31 6.54 -16.61 -6.17
CA ASP A 31 7.17 -15.59 -5.32
C ASP A 31 6.29 -14.33 -5.16
N SER A 32 4.99 -14.46 -5.40
CA SER A 32 3.99 -13.49 -4.98
C SER A 32 3.60 -13.79 -3.53
N GLN A 33 4.58 -13.75 -2.61
CA GLN A 33 4.20 -13.60 -1.22
C GLN A 33 3.66 -12.18 -1.04
N ALA A 34 2.34 -12.04 -1.20
CA ALA A 34 1.58 -11.17 -0.35
C ALA A 34 2.15 -11.35 1.08
N GLN A 35 2.15 -10.28 1.86
CA GLN A 35 2.39 -10.41 3.31
C GLN A 35 1.44 -11.52 3.80
N GLY A 36 1.88 -12.78 3.74
CA GLY A 36 1.17 -13.90 4.35
C GLY A 36 0.94 -13.56 5.81
N ASP A 37 0.01 -14.22 6.44
CA ASP A 37 -0.12 -14.14 7.89
C ASP A 37 1.28 -14.18 8.51
N PRO A 38 1.56 -13.37 9.54
CA PRO A 38 2.85 -13.39 10.20
C PRO A 38 3.18 -14.84 10.56
N PRO A 39 4.46 -15.23 10.48
CA PRO A 39 4.86 -16.60 10.78
C PRO A 39 4.16 -17.06 12.06
N PRO A 40 3.52 -18.22 12.08
CA PRO A 40 2.73 -18.67 13.21
C PRO A 40 3.56 -18.58 14.50
N HIS A 41 2.97 -18.03 15.56
CA HIS A 41 3.50 -17.97 16.92
C HIS A 41 4.46 -16.83 17.30
N ARG A 42 4.58 -15.74 16.51
CA ARG A 42 5.38 -14.61 16.99
C ARG A 42 4.55 -13.69 17.88
N ALA A 43 5.03 -13.52 19.10
CA ALA A 43 4.44 -12.60 20.06
C ALA A 43 4.81 -11.15 19.71
N VAL A 44 4.05 -10.23 20.31
CA VAL A 44 4.29 -8.79 20.25
C VAL A 44 5.15 -8.42 21.44
N VAL A 45 6.27 -7.73 21.19
CA VAL A 45 7.20 -7.25 22.23
C VAL A 45 6.62 -6.02 22.94
N GLY A 46 5.89 -5.19 22.22
CA GLY A 46 5.43 -3.89 22.66
C GLY A 46 6.41 -2.75 22.35
N PHE A 47 5.88 -1.58 22.01
CA PHE A 47 6.71 -0.45 21.57
C PHE A 47 7.61 0.09 22.69
N THR A 48 7.23 -0.10 23.96
CA THR A 48 8.02 0.32 25.13
C THR A 48 9.42 -0.29 25.13
N ALA A 49 9.58 -1.49 24.60
CA ALA A 49 10.89 -2.11 24.41
C ALA A 49 11.78 -1.35 23.41
N CYS A 50 11.19 -0.62 22.47
CA CYS A 50 11.93 0.18 21.48
C CYS A 50 12.41 1.52 22.07
N VAL A 51 11.75 2.03 23.12
CA VAL A 51 12.02 3.36 23.70
C VAL A 51 13.46 3.48 24.18
N GLY A 52 14.01 2.43 24.80
CA GLY A 52 15.35 2.45 25.38
C GLY A 52 16.45 2.85 24.40
N CYS A 53 16.35 2.43 23.13
CA CYS A 53 17.35 2.73 22.10
C CYS A 53 16.87 3.82 21.12
N HIS A 54 15.56 3.87 20.80
CA HIS A 54 14.99 4.74 19.77
C HIS A 54 14.21 5.94 20.32
N GLY A 55 14.25 6.18 21.65
CA GLY A 55 13.53 7.26 22.33
C GLY A 55 14.40 8.44 22.77
N ARG A 56 15.63 8.58 22.26
CA ARG A 56 16.56 9.63 22.71
C ARG A 56 16.21 10.98 22.12
N SER A 57 16.41 12.04 22.93
CA SER A 57 16.37 13.42 22.44
C SER A 57 17.78 13.86 22.07
N ARG A 58 17.94 14.44 20.86
CA ARG A 58 19.22 14.99 20.39
C ARG A 58 19.62 16.30 21.08
N ASP A 59 18.68 16.94 21.72
CA ASP A 59 18.83 18.24 22.40
C ASP A 59 19.19 18.12 23.88
N GLY A 60 19.51 16.92 24.38
CA GLY A 60 19.91 16.68 25.77
C GLY A 60 18.81 16.95 26.82
N LYS A 61 17.59 17.27 26.37
CA LYS A 61 16.47 17.64 27.25
C LYS A 61 15.50 16.50 27.54
N GLY A 62 15.90 15.28 27.30
CA GLY A 62 15.09 14.08 27.57
C GLY A 62 15.89 13.11 28.40
N GLY A 63 15.47 12.87 29.62
CA GLY A 63 15.88 11.88 30.62
C GLY A 63 17.29 11.30 30.49
N ASP A 64 18.21 11.77 31.30
CA ASP A 64 19.65 11.48 31.26
C ASP A 64 20.07 10.03 31.60
N ASP A 65 19.11 9.13 31.81
CA ASP A 65 19.38 7.78 32.34
C ASP A 65 19.41 6.66 31.29
N LEU A 66 19.40 6.98 29.97
CA LEU A 66 19.44 5.96 28.95
C LEU A 66 20.86 5.72 28.41
N PRO A 67 21.38 4.48 28.52
CA PRO A 67 22.78 4.20 28.23
C PRO A 67 23.13 4.20 26.75
N LEU A 68 24.28 4.76 26.46
CA LEU A 68 25.18 4.59 25.32
C LEU A 68 24.78 5.12 23.93
N PRO A 69 25.69 5.87 23.27
CA PRO A 69 25.54 6.22 21.87
C PRO A 69 25.55 4.94 21.03
N SER A 70 24.61 4.86 20.08
CA SER A 70 24.62 3.78 19.10
C SER A 70 25.91 3.82 18.28
N PRO A 71 26.64 2.70 18.17
CA PRO A 71 27.84 2.64 17.33
C PRO A 71 27.54 2.81 15.83
N SER A 72 26.25 2.88 15.45
CA SER A 72 25.78 2.90 14.07
C SER A 72 25.15 4.24 13.67
N GLY A 73 25.71 5.36 14.13
CA GLY A 73 25.16 6.72 14.01
C GLY A 73 24.59 7.17 12.66
N ASP A 74 24.86 6.44 11.56
CA ASP A 74 24.32 6.76 10.23
C ASP A 74 23.06 5.96 9.85
N TRP A 75 22.69 4.86 10.55
CA TRP A 75 21.58 4.00 10.21
C TRP A 75 20.32 4.26 11.00
N ILE A 76 20.43 4.67 12.24
CA ILE A 76 19.34 5.03 13.12
C ILE A 76 19.46 6.49 13.55
N LEU A 77 18.33 7.09 13.87
CA LEU A 77 18.26 8.49 14.32
C LEU A 77 18.25 8.60 15.83
N ASP A 78 18.08 7.48 16.55
CA ASP A 78 17.90 7.34 18.01
C ASP A 78 16.67 8.06 18.59
N ASN A 79 15.90 8.78 17.75
CA ASN A 79 14.72 9.54 18.11
C ASN A 79 13.45 9.10 17.36
N GLU A 80 13.46 7.91 16.78
CA GLU A 80 12.38 7.38 15.96
C GLU A 80 11.07 7.34 16.73
N VAL A 81 11.10 6.85 17.97
CA VAL A 81 9.93 6.77 18.85
C VAL A 81 9.38 8.16 19.16
N LEU A 82 10.24 9.14 19.45
CA LEU A 82 9.81 10.51 19.74
C LEU A 82 9.19 11.16 18.51
N THR A 83 9.77 10.95 17.33
CA THR A 83 9.25 11.46 16.08
C THR A 83 7.87 10.88 15.79
N TRP A 84 7.72 9.56 15.91
CA TRP A 84 6.44 8.87 15.76
C TRP A 84 5.41 9.38 16.77
N ALA A 85 5.72 9.37 18.07
CA ALA A 85 4.76 9.72 19.11
C ALA A 85 4.28 11.19 19.04
N ARG A 86 5.15 12.11 18.59
CA ARG A 86 4.83 13.55 18.53
C ARG A 86 4.18 13.98 17.24
N LYS A 87 4.57 13.38 16.10
CA LYS A 87 4.25 13.91 14.78
C LYS A 87 3.42 12.95 13.92
N ASP A 88 3.53 11.64 14.13
CA ASP A 88 2.86 10.66 13.29
C ASP A 88 1.39 10.50 13.69
N LYS A 89 0.51 10.60 12.71
CA LYS A 89 -0.94 10.40 12.91
C LYS A 89 -1.28 8.95 13.29
N HIS A 90 -0.45 7.99 12.90
CA HIS A 90 -0.62 6.58 13.24
C HIS A 90 -0.60 6.33 14.75
N HIS A 91 0.15 7.13 15.50
CA HIS A 91 0.12 7.10 16.97
C HIS A 91 -1.27 7.42 17.55
N GLN A 92 -2.12 8.16 16.83
CA GLN A 92 -3.46 8.52 17.27
C GLN A 92 -4.55 7.55 16.76
N ALA A 93 -4.17 6.54 16.00
CA ALA A 93 -5.13 5.68 15.29
C ALA A 93 -6.10 4.96 16.26
N TYR A 94 -5.62 4.54 17.42
CA TYR A 94 -6.49 3.94 18.45
C TYR A 94 -7.38 4.98 19.15
N ALA A 95 -6.85 6.16 19.44
CA ALA A 95 -7.57 7.19 20.18
C ALA A 95 -8.82 7.71 19.44
N VAL A 96 -8.83 7.66 18.08
CA VAL A 96 -10.01 8.05 17.30
C VAL A 96 -11.22 7.14 17.53
N LEU A 97 -11.01 5.91 18.03
CA LEU A 97 -12.09 4.98 18.34
C LEU A 97 -12.95 5.44 19.53
N PHE A 98 -12.50 6.42 20.30
CA PHE A 98 -13.26 7.06 21.40
C PHE A 98 -13.98 8.34 20.95
N ASN A 99 -13.73 8.84 19.74
CA ASN A 99 -14.40 10.03 19.25
C ASN A 99 -15.90 9.78 19.06
N LYS A 100 -16.70 10.84 19.17
CA LYS A 100 -18.17 10.77 19.04
C LYS A 100 -18.60 10.01 17.80
N ARG A 101 -17.99 10.26 16.65
CA ARG A 101 -18.26 9.54 15.39
C ARG A 101 -18.09 8.04 15.54
N SER A 102 -16.97 7.58 16.11
CA SER A 102 -16.71 6.15 16.29
C SER A 102 -17.72 5.50 17.23
N VAL A 103 -18.12 6.21 18.29
CA VAL A 103 -19.16 5.75 19.23
C VAL A 103 -20.52 5.68 18.54
N ASP A 104 -20.87 6.68 17.72
CA ASP A 104 -22.12 6.71 16.95
C ASP A 104 -22.14 5.57 15.90
N MET A 105 -21.04 5.33 15.22
CA MET A 105 -20.88 4.16 14.32
C MET A 105 -21.08 2.85 15.07
N GLY A 106 -20.48 2.71 16.25
CA GLY A 106 -20.66 1.54 17.11
C GLY A 106 -22.13 1.27 17.41
N ARG A 107 -22.89 2.33 17.74
CA ARG A 107 -24.32 2.25 18.00
C ARG A 107 -25.10 1.79 16.78
N LEU A 108 -24.84 2.38 15.61
CA LEU A 108 -25.49 2.05 14.34
C LEU A 108 -25.20 0.62 13.88
N MET A 109 -23.98 0.13 14.14
CA MET A 109 -23.53 -1.21 13.76
C MET A 109 -23.71 -2.27 14.87
N ASN A 110 -24.39 -1.93 15.97
CA ASN A 110 -24.56 -2.79 17.15
C ASN A 110 -23.23 -3.30 17.73
N ILE A 111 -22.21 -2.44 17.75
CA ILE A 111 -20.90 -2.71 18.35
C ILE A 111 -20.83 -2.03 19.71
N LYS A 112 -20.81 -2.79 20.81
CA LYS A 112 -20.82 -2.25 22.18
C LYS A 112 -19.56 -1.44 22.53
N ALA A 113 -18.40 -1.85 21.99
CA ALA A 113 -17.11 -1.24 22.30
C ALA A 113 -16.20 -1.24 21.06
N VAL A 114 -16.28 -0.20 20.23
CA VAL A 114 -15.51 -0.10 18.98
C VAL A 114 -14.00 -0.18 19.22
N HIS A 115 -13.50 0.35 20.35
CA HIS A 115 -12.09 0.30 20.76
C HIS A 115 -11.63 -1.11 21.22
N ARG A 116 -12.52 -2.10 21.20
CA ARG A 116 -12.22 -3.51 21.51
C ARG A 116 -12.67 -4.46 20.39
N ASP A 117 -13.26 -3.93 19.35
CA ASP A 117 -13.70 -4.74 18.22
C ASP A 117 -12.55 -4.96 17.22
N ARG A 118 -12.19 -6.22 16.96
CA ARG A 118 -11.08 -6.56 16.07
C ARG A 118 -11.26 -6.09 14.63
N ARG A 119 -12.50 -5.82 14.18
CA ARG A 119 -12.77 -5.24 12.86
C ARG A 119 -12.26 -3.80 12.78
N CYS A 120 -12.29 -3.06 13.89
CA CYS A 120 -11.72 -1.72 14.01
C CYS A 120 -10.21 -1.79 14.31
N LEU A 121 -9.83 -2.61 15.30
CA LEU A 121 -8.46 -2.71 15.78
C LEU A 121 -7.47 -3.19 14.72
N SER A 122 -7.87 -4.02 13.75
CA SER A 122 -6.98 -4.53 12.70
C SER A 122 -6.31 -3.41 11.89
N CYS A 123 -6.99 -2.27 11.68
CA CYS A 123 -6.41 -1.07 11.08
C CYS A 123 -5.90 -0.09 12.14
N HIS A 124 -6.63 0.10 13.24
CA HIS A 124 -6.34 1.15 14.21
C HIS A 124 -5.24 0.81 15.22
N THR A 125 -4.73 -0.43 15.22
CA THR A 125 -3.54 -0.83 15.99
C THR A 125 -2.44 -1.41 15.10
N GLY A 126 -2.74 -1.73 13.84
CA GLY A 126 -1.79 -2.32 12.89
C GLY A 126 -1.49 -3.81 13.14
N TYR A 127 -2.08 -4.44 14.16
CA TYR A 127 -1.90 -5.88 14.36
C TYR A 127 -2.79 -6.69 13.43
N PRO A 128 -2.28 -7.79 12.82
CA PRO A 128 -3.09 -8.71 12.06
C PRO A 128 -4.18 -9.36 12.92
N ARG A 129 -5.32 -9.64 12.31
CA ARG A 129 -6.44 -10.31 12.97
C ARG A 129 -6.05 -11.62 13.68
N ALA A 130 -5.13 -12.39 13.09
CA ALA A 130 -4.64 -13.64 13.66
C ALA A 130 -4.00 -13.49 15.04
N LEU A 131 -3.42 -12.32 15.34
CA LEU A 131 -2.82 -12.02 16.65
C LEU A 131 -3.82 -11.48 17.67
N MET A 132 -5.09 -11.30 17.32
CA MET A 132 -6.13 -10.73 18.18
C MET A 132 -7.13 -11.81 18.62
N PRO A 133 -6.94 -12.48 19.76
CA PRO A 133 -7.92 -13.40 20.29
C PRO A 133 -9.19 -12.65 20.65
N ALA A 134 -10.31 -13.03 20.04
CA ALA A 134 -11.59 -12.38 20.22
C ALA A 134 -12.71 -13.40 20.37
N ASP A 135 -13.78 -12.99 21.06
CA ASP A 135 -15.03 -13.76 21.18
C ASP A 135 -15.84 -13.76 19.86
N ASP A 136 -16.95 -14.46 19.86
CA ASP A 136 -17.85 -14.57 18.69
C ASP A 136 -18.46 -13.21 18.27
N GLN A 137 -18.47 -12.23 19.18
CA GLN A 137 -18.91 -10.86 18.91
C GLN A 137 -17.75 -9.96 18.43
N HIS A 138 -16.64 -10.53 18.01
CA HIS A 138 -15.41 -9.84 17.58
C HIS A 138 -14.73 -8.99 18.66
N ARG A 139 -15.10 -9.11 19.91
CA ARG A 139 -14.51 -8.36 21.02
C ARG A 139 -13.21 -9.02 21.46
N VAL A 140 -12.13 -8.26 21.41
CA VAL A 140 -10.80 -8.73 21.79
C VAL A 140 -10.71 -9.02 23.29
N ASN A 141 -10.01 -10.11 23.64
CA ASN A 141 -9.78 -10.55 25.01
C ASN A 141 -9.12 -9.44 25.84
N GLU A 142 -9.62 -9.22 27.07
CA GLU A 142 -9.15 -8.16 27.98
C GLU A 142 -7.67 -8.30 28.33
N THR A 143 -7.23 -9.53 28.60
CA THR A 143 -5.84 -9.81 28.98
C THR A 143 -4.89 -9.48 27.83
N TRP A 144 -5.23 -9.85 26.59
CA TRP A 144 -4.46 -9.50 25.40
C TRP A 144 -4.44 -7.98 25.21
N HIS A 145 -5.61 -7.33 25.30
CA HIS A 145 -5.75 -5.89 25.12
C HIS A 145 -4.90 -5.09 26.13
N ARG A 146 -4.78 -5.55 27.36
CA ARG A 146 -3.94 -4.89 28.39
C ARG A 146 -2.45 -5.20 28.24
N LYS A 147 -2.10 -6.39 27.73
CA LYS A 147 -0.70 -6.81 27.56
C LYS A 147 -0.04 -6.26 26.30
N THR A 148 -0.84 -5.84 25.32
CA THR A 148 -0.35 -5.26 24.08
C THR A 148 -0.50 -3.74 24.11
N ASP A 149 0.41 -3.03 23.50
CA ASP A 149 0.44 -1.57 23.48
C ASP A 149 -0.58 -0.96 22.50
N VAL A 150 -1.76 -1.58 22.36
CA VAL A 150 -2.82 -1.17 21.39
C VAL A 150 -3.27 0.28 21.60
N SER A 151 -3.25 0.77 22.86
CA SER A 151 -3.64 2.14 23.22
C SER A 151 -2.74 3.21 22.61
N PHE A 152 -1.59 2.84 22.08
CA PHE A 152 -0.68 3.74 21.38
C PHE A 152 -0.89 3.80 19.86
N GLY A 153 -1.95 3.16 19.36
CA GLY A 153 -2.27 3.14 17.94
C GLY A 153 -1.39 2.18 17.14
N ILE A 154 -0.98 2.59 15.95
CA ILE A 154 -0.09 1.80 15.09
C ILE A 154 1.34 2.04 15.53
N THR A 155 1.90 1.08 16.27
CA THR A 155 3.26 1.13 16.82
C THR A 155 4.30 0.64 15.81
N CYS A 156 5.56 0.53 16.25
CA CYS A 156 6.67 0.03 15.44
C CYS A 156 6.36 -1.34 14.84
N GLU A 157 5.80 -2.25 15.63
CA GLU A 157 5.46 -3.60 15.19
C GLU A 157 4.29 -3.65 14.20
N GLY A 158 3.43 -2.62 14.18
CA GLY A 158 2.37 -2.50 13.18
C GLY A 158 2.91 -2.30 11.75
N CYS A 159 4.13 -1.77 11.62
CA CYS A 159 4.83 -1.58 10.35
C CYS A 159 5.96 -2.60 10.15
N HIS A 160 6.72 -2.92 11.19
CA HIS A 160 7.91 -3.78 11.08
C HIS A 160 7.64 -5.25 11.40
N GLY A 161 6.40 -5.59 11.78
CA GLY A 161 6.02 -6.95 12.18
C GLY A 161 6.31 -7.26 13.65
N PRO A 162 5.73 -8.34 14.19
CA PRO A 162 5.85 -8.73 15.59
C PRO A 162 7.30 -9.06 15.97
N GLY A 163 7.80 -8.47 17.03
CA GLY A 163 9.20 -8.51 17.45
C GLY A 163 9.68 -9.83 18.04
N GLY A 164 8.78 -10.70 18.46
CA GLY A 164 9.09 -11.99 19.09
C GLY A 164 8.68 -12.08 20.56
N ASP A 165 9.01 -13.19 21.20
CA ASP A 165 8.75 -13.42 22.61
C ASP A 165 10.02 -13.21 23.44
N LEU A 166 10.10 -12.10 24.17
CA LEU A 166 11.25 -11.80 25.04
C LEU A 166 11.39 -12.77 26.20
N ALA A 167 10.32 -13.45 26.61
CA ALA A 167 10.34 -14.42 27.68
C ALA A 167 10.76 -15.84 27.21
N SER A 168 10.77 -16.08 25.91
CA SER A 168 11.18 -17.37 25.35
C SER A 168 12.68 -17.59 25.52
N LYS A 169 13.04 -18.79 25.97
CA LYS A 169 14.43 -19.27 26.00
C LYS A 169 14.81 -20.00 24.71
N ASP A 170 13.86 -20.21 23.83
CA ASP A 170 14.03 -20.91 22.55
C ASP A 170 14.51 -19.92 21.49
N SER A 171 15.71 -20.13 20.96
CA SER A 171 16.31 -19.26 19.93
C SER A 171 15.49 -19.24 18.63
N ASP A 172 14.73 -20.28 18.33
CA ASP A 172 13.89 -20.33 17.13
C ASP A 172 12.61 -19.50 17.27
N ARG A 173 12.24 -19.13 18.50
CA ARG A 173 11.15 -18.18 18.81
C ARG A 173 11.63 -16.75 18.98
N ASP A 174 12.94 -16.51 18.95
CA ASP A 174 13.49 -15.17 18.98
C ASP A 174 13.12 -14.43 17.69
N GLY A 175 12.20 -13.48 17.82
CA GLY A 175 11.85 -12.60 16.72
C GLY A 175 13.00 -11.64 16.38
N TRP A 176 12.78 -10.82 15.38
CA TRP A 176 13.75 -9.85 14.91
C TRP A 176 14.23 -8.88 15.99
N PHE A 177 13.45 -8.65 17.06
CA PHE A 177 13.80 -7.69 18.10
C PHE A 177 15.17 -8.00 18.75
N ARG A 178 15.44 -9.26 19.11
CA ARG A 178 16.74 -9.64 19.67
C ARG A 178 17.87 -9.61 18.64
N LEU A 179 17.57 -9.97 17.40
CA LEU A 179 18.58 -10.12 16.35
C LEU A 179 19.11 -8.78 15.83
N HIS A 180 18.34 -7.69 15.97
CA HIS A 180 18.79 -6.37 15.53
C HIS A 180 19.63 -5.64 16.59
N LEU A 181 19.64 -6.12 17.85
CA LEU A 181 20.43 -5.55 18.93
C LEU A 181 21.94 -5.84 18.74
N PRO A 182 22.82 -4.86 18.89
CA PRO A 182 24.25 -5.11 18.97
C PRO A 182 24.57 -5.80 20.31
N PRO A 183 25.50 -6.75 20.41
CA PRO A 183 26.41 -7.39 19.47
C PRO A 183 26.11 -8.88 19.19
N LEU A 184 24.82 -9.30 19.20
CA LEU A 184 24.45 -10.72 19.25
C LEU A 184 24.87 -11.56 18.03
N ASN A 185 25.18 -10.94 16.89
CA ASN A 185 25.78 -11.67 15.78
C ASN A 185 26.73 -10.82 14.93
N PRO A 186 28.01 -10.72 15.30
CA PRO A 186 28.99 -9.94 14.53
C PRO A 186 29.27 -10.53 13.13
N LYS A 187 28.99 -11.81 12.88
CA LYS A 187 29.24 -12.46 11.60
C LYS A 187 28.16 -12.26 10.55
N ARG A 188 26.92 -11.94 10.98
CA ARG A 188 25.79 -11.64 10.08
C ARG A 188 25.02 -10.45 10.61
N PRO A 189 25.49 -9.22 10.37
CA PRO A 189 24.80 -8.03 10.79
C PRO A 189 23.39 -8.03 10.20
N TRP A 190 22.37 -7.84 11.03
CA TRP A 190 20.96 -7.82 10.71
C TRP A 190 20.61 -7.02 9.45
N ARG A 191 21.24 -5.86 9.28
CA ARG A 191 20.96 -4.93 8.17
C ARG A 191 21.24 -5.50 6.78
N PHE A 192 22.10 -6.52 6.67
CA PHE A 192 22.51 -7.11 5.39
C PHE A 192 21.70 -8.36 4.99
N LEU A 193 20.85 -8.88 5.88
CA LEU A 193 20.05 -10.04 5.59
C LEU A 193 19.03 -9.75 4.48
N ASP A 194 18.75 -10.79 3.69
CA ASP A 194 17.69 -10.77 2.69
C ASP A 194 16.34 -10.44 3.34
N PRO A 195 15.53 -9.53 2.77
CA PRO A 195 14.20 -9.22 3.28
C PRO A 195 13.29 -10.43 3.44
N LYS A 196 13.40 -11.42 2.55
CA LYS A 196 12.65 -12.67 2.64
C LYS A 196 13.04 -13.46 3.88
N VAL A 197 14.34 -13.60 4.16
CA VAL A 197 14.86 -14.26 5.37
C VAL A 197 14.39 -13.53 6.63
N LYS A 198 14.46 -12.19 6.63
CA LYS A 198 13.95 -11.38 7.75
C LYS A 198 12.49 -11.63 8.05
N TRP A 199 11.67 -11.77 7.01
CA TRP A 199 10.24 -12.02 7.16
C TRP A 199 9.96 -13.47 7.58
N GLU A 200 10.40 -14.45 6.78
CA GLU A 200 10.05 -15.85 6.97
C GLU A 200 10.62 -16.45 8.25
N GLN A 201 11.86 -16.10 8.58
CA GLN A 201 12.53 -16.68 9.74
C GLN A 201 12.35 -15.83 11.01
N HIS A 202 12.20 -14.49 10.86
CA HIS A 202 12.27 -13.58 12.02
C HIS A 202 11.05 -12.68 12.18
N GLY A 203 10.09 -12.68 11.25
CA GLY A 203 8.86 -11.90 11.32
C GLY A 203 9.06 -10.39 11.08
N TYR A 204 10.23 -9.96 10.61
CA TYR A 204 10.50 -8.57 10.31
C TYR A 204 10.07 -8.20 8.89
N PHE A 205 9.20 -7.22 8.76
CA PHE A 205 8.81 -6.70 7.48
C PHE A 205 9.70 -5.52 7.06
N ASP A 206 10.48 -5.73 6.00
CA ASP A 206 11.41 -4.72 5.51
C ASP A 206 10.71 -3.72 4.58
N VAL A 207 10.45 -2.52 5.10
CA VAL A 207 9.73 -1.43 4.41
C VAL A 207 10.62 -0.54 3.54
N ARG A 208 11.87 -0.93 3.29
CA ARG A 208 12.82 -0.07 2.54
C ARG A 208 12.52 -0.03 1.06
N THR A 209 12.07 -1.15 0.48
CA THR A 209 11.76 -1.20 -0.96
C THR A 209 10.41 -0.57 -1.29
N PRO A 210 10.24 0.02 -2.48
CA PRO A 210 8.98 0.62 -2.90
C PRO A 210 7.79 -0.34 -2.86
N SER A 211 7.97 -1.57 -3.36
CA SER A 211 6.89 -2.58 -3.39
C SER A 211 6.47 -3.02 -2.00
N ASN A 212 7.42 -3.32 -1.11
CA ASN A 212 7.09 -3.71 0.26
C ASN A 212 6.38 -2.58 1.01
N LYS A 213 6.88 -1.35 0.87
CA LYS A 213 6.26 -0.18 1.49
C LYS A 213 4.82 0.02 1.03
N ALA A 214 4.59 -0.01 -0.30
CA ALA A 214 3.25 0.13 -0.85
C ALA A 214 2.33 -1.00 -0.39
N ARG A 215 2.82 -2.25 -0.38
CA ARG A 215 2.07 -3.41 0.09
C ARG A 215 1.66 -3.27 1.54
N LEU A 216 2.57 -2.90 2.44
CA LEU A 216 2.27 -2.71 3.85
C LEU A 216 1.20 -1.63 4.08
N CYS A 217 1.43 -0.42 3.55
CA CYS A 217 0.52 0.70 3.74
C CYS A 217 -0.87 0.38 3.17
N GLY A 218 -0.91 -0.25 1.99
CA GLY A 218 -2.15 -0.64 1.31
C GLY A 218 -2.98 -1.66 2.10
N THR A 219 -2.40 -2.45 3.01
CA THR A 219 -3.19 -3.38 3.84
C THR A 219 -4.28 -2.67 4.65
N CYS A 220 -4.05 -1.42 5.08
CA CYS A 220 -5.03 -0.60 5.79
C CYS A 220 -5.66 0.47 4.89
N HIS A 221 -4.89 1.10 4.00
CA HIS A 221 -5.37 2.19 3.17
C HIS A 221 -6.17 1.74 1.93
N ILE A 222 -6.10 0.47 1.57
CA ILE A 222 -6.91 -0.18 0.53
C ILE A 222 -7.76 -1.27 1.16
N GLY A 223 -7.10 -2.20 1.85
CA GLY A 223 -7.70 -3.31 2.56
C GLY A 223 -6.97 -4.63 2.33
N ASP A 224 -7.17 -5.58 3.25
CA ASP A 224 -6.63 -6.93 3.21
C ASP A 224 -7.58 -7.89 3.92
N VAL A 225 -8.18 -8.79 3.14
CA VAL A 225 -9.15 -9.77 3.63
C VAL A 225 -8.50 -10.77 4.59
N SER A 226 -7.26 -11.19 4.33
CA SER A 226 -6.55 -12.18 5.15
C SER A 226 -6.28 -11.64 6.55
N GLN A 227 -5.94 -10.35 6.63
CA GLN A 227 -5.67 -9.67 7.90
C GLN A 227 -6.92 -9.08 8.57
N GLY A 228 -8.10 -9.24 7.95
CA GLY A 228 -9.35 -8.69 8.46
C GLY A 228 -9.45 -7.16 8.36
N ARG A 229 -8.62 -6.53 7.53
CA ARG A 229 -8.56 -5.08 7.29
C ARG A 229 -9.47 -4.72 6.12
N VAL A 230 -10.77 -4.63 6.40
CA VAL A 230 -11.78 -4.32 5.40
C VAL A 230 -12.70 -3.24 5.91
N VAL A 231 -12.80 -2.14 5.18
CA VAL A 231 -13.85 -1.13 5.41
C VAL A 231 -15.01 -1.47 4.48
N THR A 232 -16.17 -1.77 5.07
CA THR A 232 -17.37 -2.19 4.35
C THR A 232 -18.26 -1.00 4.01
N HIS A 233 -19.18 -1.18 3.07
CA HIS A 233 -20.21 -0.18 2.77
C HIS A 233 -21.08 0.14 4.01
N GLU A 234 -21.35 -0.85 4.85
CA GLU A 234 -22.05 -0.64 6.13
C GLU A 234 -21.28 0.31 7.06
N MET A 235 -19.95 0.18 7.14
CA MET A 235 -19.11 1.10 7.91
C MET A 235 -19.17 2.53 7.34
N TYR A 236 -19.17 2.69 6.01
CA TYR A 236 -19.36 3.99 5.38
C TYR A 236 -20.73 4.58 5.68
N ALA A 237 -21.80 3.77 5.58
CA ALA A 237 -23.15 4.19 5.92
C ALA A 237 -23.30 4.57 7.39
N ALA A 238 -22.56 3.92 8.29
CA ALA A 238 -22.52 4.25 9.71
C ALA A 238 -21.68 5.49 10.03
N GLY A 239 -20.91 6.05 9.07
CA GLY A 239 -20.15 7.29 9.24
C GLY A 239 -18.63 7.17 9.21
N HIS A 240 -18.07 6.00 8.85
CA HIS A 240 -16.63 5.90 8.60
C HIS A 240 -16.26 6.80 7.41
N PRO A 241 -15.24 7.66 7.55
CA PRO A 241 -14.79 8.47 6.42
C PRO A 241 -14.37 7.58 5.24
N PRO A 242 -14.71 7.95 4.00
CA PRO A 242 -14.23 7.21 2.84
C PRO A 242 -12.71 7.10 2.84
N LEU A 243 -12.20 5.89 2.58
CA LEU A 243 -10.76 5.74 2.35
C LEU A 243 -10.40 6.47 1.07
N PRO A 244 -9.47 7.45 1.12
CA PRO A 244 -9.04 8.16 -0.07
C PRO A 244 -8.28 7.22 -1.00
N GLY A 245 -8.28 7.51 -2.30
CA GLY A 245 -7.38 6.85 -3.24
C GLY A 245 -5.94 6.96 -2.73
N PHE A 246 -5.20 5.86 -2.77
CA PHE A 246 -3.90 5.74 -2.13
C PHE A 246 -2.75 5.92 -3.14
N GLU A 247 -1.87 6.93 -2.92
CA GLU A 247 -0.63 7.13 -3.65
C GLU A 247 0.55 7.16 -2.68
N ILE A 248 1.42 6.16 -2.77
CA ILE A 248 2.44 5.86 -1.76
C ILE A 248 3.47 6.99 -1.57
N ALA A 249 3.94 7.62 -2.65
CA ALA A 249 4.99 8.64 -2.53
C ALA A 249 4.47 9.90 -1.84
N THR A 250 3.22 10.30 -2.13
CA THR A 250 2.53 11.40 -1.46
C THR A 250 2.24 11.08 0.02
N PHE A 251 1.74 9.87 0.30
CA PHE A 251 1.45 9.46 1.68
C PHE A 251 2.74 9.40 2.53
N VAL A 252 3.82 8.85 1.98
CA VAL A 252 5.12 8.80 2.66
C VAL A 252 5.73 10.19 2.85
N ALA A 253 5.57 11.10 1.89
CA ALA A 253 6.04 12.49 2.02
C ALA A 253 5.33 13.25 3.15
N GLN A 254 4.12 12.85 3.50
CA GLN A 254 3.34 13.45 4.60
C GLN A 254 3.60 12.77 5.96
N MET A 255 4.28 11.62 5.97
CA MET A 255 4.72 11.01 7.22
C MET A 255 5.93 11.75 7.80
N PRO A 256 5.99 11.93 9.13
CA PRO A 256 7.19 12.45 9.77
C PRO A 256 8.31 11.42 9.60
N THR A 257 9.37 11.85 8.92
CA THR A 257 10.51 10.98 8.63
C THR A 257 11.24 10.62 9.91
N HIS A 258 11.20 9.35 10.27
CA HIS A 258 11.95 8.75 11.38
C HIS A 258 12.99 7.73 10.89
N TRP A 259 13.43 7.86 9.65
CA TRP A 259 14.46 7.03 9.03
C TRP A 259 15.35 7.86 8.12
N ARG A 260 16.52 7.34 7.80
CA ARG A 260 17.35 7.85 6.70
C ARG A 260 17.21 6.93 5.49
N SER A 261 16.87 7.48 4.34
CA SER A 261 16.92 6.72 3.09
C SER A 261 18.34 6.26 2.80
N VAL A 262 18.50 5.18 2.04
CA VAL A 262 19.84 4.73 1.63
C VAL A 262 20.55 5.82 0.81
N ALA A 263 19.82 6.55 -0.06
CA ALA A 263 20.37 7.68 -0.81
C ALA A 263 20.81 8.84 0.09
N GLY A 264 20.11 9.09 1.20
CA GLY A 264 20.42 10.16 2.15
C GLY A 264 21.55 9.83 3.14
N LYS A 265 22.13 8.64 3.09
CA LYS A 265 23.28 8.28 3.94
C LYS A 265 24.56 8.82 3.35
N SER A 266 25.40 9.43 4.18
CA SER A 266 26.71 9.91 3.75
C SER A 266 27.72 8.78 3.66
N ASP A 267 28.67 8.93 2.75
CA ASP A 267 29.92 8.16 2.72
C ASP A 267 31.07 8.95 3.38
N GLY A 268 30.82 9.89 4.30
CA GLY A 268 31.78 10.73 4.98
C GLY A 268 32.91 9.98 5.69
N THR A 269 33.55 10.54 6.74
CA THR A 269 34.64 9.88 7.48
C THR A 269 34.24 8.52 8.07
N ALA A 270 32.96 8.31 8.30
CA ALA A 270 32.35 6.99 8.49
C ALA A 270 31.83 6.39 7.15
N GLY A 271 32.35 6.83 6.03
CA GLY A 271 31.92 6.63 4.64
C GLY A 271 31.82 5.19 4.13
N LYS A 272 32.00 4.26 5.04
CA LYS A 272 31.80 2.84 4.79
C LYS A 272 30.33 2.42 4.90
N SER A 273 29.45 3.24 5.47
CA SER A 273 28.11 2.73 5.84
C SER A 273 27.18 2.51 4.63
N ARG A 274 27.09 3.45 3.69
CA ARG A 274 26.29 3.27 2.47
C ARG A 274 26.97 2.32 1.48
N SER A 275 28.23 2.58 1.15
CA SER A 275 28.99 1.73 0.23
C SER A 275 29.13 0.31 0.79
N GLU A 276 29.38 0.15 2.08
CA GLU A 276 29.40 -1.15 2.73
C GLU A 276 28.04 -1.84 2.66
N PHE A 277 26.95 -1.10 2.88
CA PHE A 277 25.60 -1.68 2.78
C PHE A 277 25.31 -2.17 1.37
N LEU A 278 25.55 -1.34 0.35
CA LEU A 278 25.32 -1.72 -1.05
C LEU A 278 26.19 -2.90 -1.50
N ALA A 279 27.40 -3.04 -0.94
CA ALA A 279 28.31 -4.13 -1.25
C ALA A 279 27.97 -5.45 -0.55
N LYS A 280 27.34 -5.40 0.64
CA LYS A 280 27.14 -6.57 1.51
C LYS A 280 25.68 -7.02 1.62
N THR A 281 24.73 -6.15 1.24
CA THR A 281 23.30 -6.49 1.38
C THR A 281 22.90 -7.63 0.46
N ALA A 282 22.11 -8.55 0.99
CA ALA A 282 21.44 -9.58 0.19
C ALA A 282 20.11 -9.09 -0.42
N ASP A 283 19.73 -7.83 -0.19
CA ASP A 283 18.53 -7.23 -0.77
C ASP A 283 18.78 -6.91 -2.26
N PRO A 284 18.07 -7.58 -3.19
CA PRO A 284 18.33 -7.43 -4.62
C PRO A 284 17.96 -6.03 -5.16
N PHE A 285 17.14 -5.26 -4.44
CA PHE A 285 16.83 -3.88 -4.81
C PHE A 285 18.02 -2.93 -4.58
N PHE A 286 18.81 -3.16 -3.54
CA PHE A 286 19.93 -2.30 -3.18
C PHE A 286 21.28 -2.78 -3.77
N SER A 287 21.25 -3.52 -4.86
CA SER A 287 22.49 -3.86 -5.57
C SER A 287 23.05 -2.66 -6.34
N PRO A 288 24.35 -2.63 -6.65
CA PRO A 288 24.95 -1.56 -7.47
C PRO A 288 24.29 -1.40 -8.85
N ASP A 289 23.71 -2.46 -9.38
CA ASP A 289 23.04 -2.44 -10.70
C ASP A 289 21.63 -1.86 -10.65
N THR A 290 20.97 -1.95 -9.51
CA THR A 290 19.56 -1.54 -9.36
C THR A 290 19.38 -0.24 -8.59
N PHE A 291 20.29 0.10 -7.70
CA PHE A 291 20.21 1.29 -6.87
C PHE A 291 21.26 2.34 -7.28
N ARG A 292 20.79 3.45 -7.85
CA ARG A 292 21.65 4.58 -8.25
C ARG A 292 21.26 5.84 -7.49
N LEU A 293 22.24 6.62 -7.04
CA LEU A 293 21.99 7.83 -6.23
C LEU A 293 21.31 8.95 -7.01
N ASP A 294 21.56 9.02 -8.32
CA ASP A 294 21.00 10.00 -9.24
C ASP A 294 19.61 9.63 -9.79
N SER A 295 19.07 8.48 -9.36
CA SER A 295 17.74 8.02 -9.78
C SER A 295 16.64 8.82 -9.09
N LEU A 296 15.51 8.91 -9.76
CA LEU A 296 14.27 9.50 -9.25
C LEU A 296 13.53 8.47 -8.35
N HIS A 297 13.97 8.34 -7.11
CA HIS A 297 13.49 7.30 -6.19
C HIS A 297 12.03 7.48 -5.78
N ARG A 298 11.57 8.72 -5.62
CA ARG A 298 10.17 9.01 -5.25
C ARG A 298 9.24 8.71 -6.43
N THR A 299 9.62 9.13 -7.64
CA THR A 299 8.88 8.81 -8.86
C THR A 299 8.84 7.31 -9.12
N GLN A 300 9.96 6.60 -8.95
CA GLN A 300 9.99 5.15 -9.04
C GLN A 300 9.06 4.51 -7.99
N SER A 301 9.08 4.98 -6.74
CA SER A 301 8.19 4.51 -5.68
C SER A 301 6.72 4.74 -6.02
N MET A 302 6.37 5.90 -6.58
CA MET A 302 5.02 6.21 -7.06
C MET A 302 4.56 5.20 -8.13
N LEU A 303 5.38 4.94 -9.14
CA LEU A 303 5.04 4.03 -10.24
C LEU A 303 4.89 2.58 -9.77
N VAL A 304 5.84 2.09 -8.97
CA VAL A 304 5.78 0.76 -8.35
C VAL A 304 4.55 0.65 -7.46
N GLY A 305 4.33 1.67 -6.64
CA GLY A 305 3.18 1.75 -5.75
C GLY A 305 1.84 1.73 -6.47
N ALA A 306 1.73 2.36 -7.64
CA ALA A 306 0.52 2.33 -8.45
C ALA A 306 0.15 0.90 -8.89
N LEU A 307 1.15 0.12 -9.35
CA LEU A 307 0.93 -1.29 -9.72
C LEU A 307 0.56 -2.15 -8.51
N VAL A 308 1.25 -1.95 -7.39
CA VAL A 308 0.96 -2.68 -6.13
C VAL A 308 -0.44 -2.33 -5.60
N SER A 309 -0.82 -1.05 -5.62
CA SER A 309 -2.13 -0.60 -5.14
C SER A 309 -3.28 -1.19 -5.95
N LEU A 310 -3.14 -1.24 -7.28
CA LEU A 310 -4.14 -1.89 -8.13
C LEU A 310 -4.18 -3.40 -7.87
N ALA A 311 -3.02 -4.06 -7.74
CA ALA A 311 -2.97 -5.48 -7.40
C ALA A 311 -3.69 -5.77 -6.09
N GLN A 312 -3.45 -4.99 -5.03
CA GLN A 312 -4.13 -5.14 -3.73
C GLN A 312 -5.63 -4.89 -3.81
N SER A 313 -6.07 -3.89 -4.58
CA SER A 313 -7.50 -3.62 -4.80
C SER A 313 -8.20 -4.81 -5.46
N LEU A 314 -7.53 -5.46 -6.41
CA LEU A 314 -8.04 -6.66 -7.09
C LEU A 314 -8.01 -7.89 -6.17
N GLU A 315 -6.98 -8.08 -5.38
CA GLU A 315 -6.88 -9.14 -4.36
C GLU A 315 -7.96 -8.99 -3.29
N LEU A 316 -8.22 -7.75 -2.83
CA LEU A 316 -9.31 -7.43 -1.91
C LEU A 316 -10.66 -7.82 -2.52
N THR A 317 -10.91 -7.45 -3.77
CA THR A 317 -12.15 -7.80 -4.51
C THR A 317 -12.29 -9.32 -4.63
N ALA A 318 -11.22 -10.03 -5.00
CA ALA A 318 -11.22 -11.49 -5.09
C ALA A 318 -11.53 -12.14 -3.75
N GLY A 319 -10.83 -11.73 -2.69
CA GLY A 319 -11.02 -12.27 -1.35
C GLY A 319 -12.44 -12.05 -0.81
N LEU A 320 -13.02 -10.88 -1.06
CA LEU A 320 -14.40 -10.57 -0.67
C LEU A 320 -15.42 -11.38 -1.48
N SER A 321 -15.20 -11.54 -2.79
CA SER A 321 -16.10 -12.32 -3.62
C SER A 321 -16.10 -13.82 -3.27
N GLN A 322 -15.00 -14.37 -2.75
CA GLN A 322 -14.89 -15.77 -2.32
C GLN A 322 -15.49 -16.03 -0.93
N ARG A 323 -15.45 -15.07 0.00
CA ARG A 323 -15.85 -15.26 1.41
C ARG A 323 -17.34 -15.40 1.67
N ALA A 324 -18.20 -15.35 0.70
CA ALA A 324 -19.66 -15.32 0.88
C ALA A 324 -20.27 -16.64 1.42
N THR A 325 -19.52 -17.40 2.22
CA THR A 325 -20.04 -18.48 3.07
C THR A 325 -19.89 -18.04 4.52
N GLY A 326 -20.99 -17.66 5.17
CA GLY A 326 -20.97 -17.31 6.60
C GLY A 326 -21.27 -15.84 6.94
N GLY A 327 -22.23 -15.20 6.30
CA GLY A 327 -22.84 -13.96 6.79
C GLY A 327 -22.38 -12.65 6.14
N SER A 328 -21.28 -12.61 5.40
CA SER A 328 -20.93 -11.46 4.57
C SER A 328 -21.30 -11.74 3.12
N ALA A 329 -22.42 -11.19 2.69
CA ALA A 329 -22.94 -11.42 1.34
C ALA A 329 -22.13 -10.61 0.31
N TRP A 330 -21.71 -11.27 -0.77
CA TRP A 330 -21.36 -10.53 -1.98
C TRP A 330 -22.63 -9.97 -2.62
N PRO A 331 -22.66 -8.73 -3.09
CA PRO A 331 -21.54 -7.81 -3.29
C PRO A 331 -21.18 -6.99 -2.03
N GLU A 332 -19.86 -6.78 -1.81
CA GLU A 332 -19.41 -5.72 -0.93
C GLU A 332 -19.37 -4.39 -1.71
N LEU A 333 -20.38 -3.56 -1.48
CA LEU A 333 -20.62 -2.35 -2.28
C LEU A 333 -19.50 -1.32 -2.21
N ALA A 334 -18.68 -1.33 -1.15
CA ALA A 334 -17.50 -0.46 -1.03
C ALA A 334 -16.44 -0.70 -2.12
N GLN A 335 -16.50 -1.83 -2.83
CA GLN A 335 -15.57 -2.13 -3.93
C GLN A 335 -15.98 -1.49 -5.26
N PHE A 336 -17.19 -0.99 -5.35
CA PHE A 336 -17.76 -0.44 -6.58
C PHE A 336 -17.74 1.09 -6.56
N GLU A 337 -17.83 1.67 -7.75
CA GLU A 337 -17.94 3.12 -7.91
C GLU A 337 -19.15 3.68 -7.15
N CYS A 338 -18.89 4.62 -6.24
CA CYS A 338 -19.95 5.24 -5.44
C CYS A 338 -21.02 5.90 -6.32
N TYR A 339 -20.58 6.51 -7.42
CA TYR A 339 -21.47 7.19 -8.38
C TYR A 339 -22.35 6.25 -9.20
N ALA A 340 -22.12 4.94 -9.14
CA ALA A 340 -23.01 3.99 -9.77
C ALA A 340 -24.40 3.99 -9.10
N CYS A 341 -24.43 4.31 -7.79
CA CYS A 341 -25.66 4.37 -7.00
C CYS A 341 -25.92 5.75 -6.40
N HIS A 342 -24.87 6.46 -5.94
CA HIS A 342 -24.97 7.79 -5.34
C HIS A 342 -24.73 8.88 -6.40
N HIS A 343 -25.75 9.27 -7.14
CA HIS A 343 -25.68 10.27 -8.20
C HIS A 343 -26.94 11.15 -8.23
N ASP A 344 -26.85 12.30 -8.91
CA ASP A 344 -28.01 13.15 -9.15
C ASP A 344 -29.03 12.46 -10.08
N LEU A 345 -30.31 12.71 -9.84
CA LEU A 345 -31.42 12.10 -10.60
C LEU A 345 -31.84 12.94 -11.82
N ARG A 346 -31.04 13.95 -12.19
CA ARG A 346 -31.30 14.78 -13.36
C ARG A 346 -30.63 14.24 -14.62
N VAL A 347 -31.15 14.64 -15.78
CA VAL A 347 -30.57 14.30 -17.10
C VAL A 347 -30.14 15.61 -17.79
N PRO A 348 -28.89 15.71 -18.25
CA PRO A 348 -27.81 14.76 -18.16
C PRO A 348 -27.15 14.75 -16.78
N ALA A 349 -27.01 13.57 -16.17
CA ALA A 349 -26.27 13.40 -14.95
C ALA A 349 -24.75 13.44 -15.22
N TRP A 350 -23.95 13.82 -14.21
CA TRP A 350 -22.50 13.85 -14.33
C TRP A 350 -21.93 12.52 -14.85
N ARG A 351 -22.37 11.38 -14.34
CA ARG A 351 -21.91 10.06 -14.76
C ARG A 351 -22.14 9.76 -16.25
N GLN A 352 -23.15 10.37 -16.87
CA GLN A 352 -23.46 10.21 -18.29
C GLN A 352 -22.49 11.01 -19.18
N ARG A 353 -21.83 12.03 -18.63
CA ARG A 353 -20.85 12.86 -19.32
C ARG A 353 -19.42 12.33 -19.20
N ARG A 354 -19.19 11.27 -18.43
CA ARG A 354 -17.85 10.66 -18.33
C ARG A 354 -17.40 10.18 -19.70
N VAL A 355 -16.19 10.59 -20.11
CA VAL A 355 -15.58 10.23 -21.40
C VAL A 355 -15.35 8.72 -21.52
N ASN A 356 -15.25 8.05 -20.39
CA ASN A 356 -15.12 6.61 -20.33
C ASN A 356 -16.34 6.02 -19.63
N PRO A 357 -17.49 5.86 -20.33
CA PRO A 357 -18.66 5.24 -19.74
C PRO A 357 -18.29 3.79 -19.43
N ALA A 358 -17.83 3.61 -18.20
CA ALA A 358 -17.41 2.31 -17.75
C ALA A 358 -18.64 1.41 -17.64
N GLY A 359 -18.82 0.53 -18.61
CA GLY A 359 -19.71 -0.59 -18.49
C GLY A 359 -21.11 -0.39 -19.05
N VAL A 360 -21.89 -1.42 -18.89
CA VAL A 360 -23.29 -1.52 -19.32
C VAL A 360 -24.17 -0.80 -18.29
N PRO A 361 -25.15 0.00 -18.69
CA PRO A 361 -26.08 0.63 -17.77
C PRO A 361 -26.71 -0.40 -16.80
N GLY A 362 -26.77 -0.05 -15.53
CA GLY A 362 -27.25 -0.95 -14.47
C GLY A 362 -26.25 -2.04 -14.03
N ARG A 363 -25.01 -1.98 -14.52
CA ARG A 363 -23.90 -2.86 -14.11
C ARG A 363 -22.86 -2.01 -13.39
N PRO A 364 -22.79 -2.00 -12.05
CA PRO A 364 -21.76 -1.27 -11.32
C PRO A 364 -20.35 -1.79 -11.65
N VAL A 365 -19.41 -0.89 -11.83
CA VAL A 365 -17.99 -1.18 -12.09
C VAL A 365 -17.18 -1.04 -10.81
N LEU A 366 -16.02 -1.69 -10.74
CA LEU A 366 -15.08 -1.51 -9.64
C LEU A 366 -14.55 -0.08 -9.63
N ARG A 367 -14.10 0.38 -8.46
CA ARG A 367 -13.46 1.69 -8.31
C ARG A 367 -12.22 1.79 -9.19
N GLU A 368 -12.18 2.78 -10.06
CA GLU A 368 -11.16 2.91 -11.12
C GLU A 368 -9.94 3.75 -10.71
N TRP A 369 -9.96 4.41 -9.55
CA TRP A 369 -8.90 5.32 -9.14
C TRP A 369 -7.48 4.71 -9.21
N ALA A 370 -7.34 3.42 -8.92
CA ALA A 370 -6.05 2.74 -8.94
C ALA A 370 -5.56 2.40 -10.36
N THR A 371 -6.44 2.37 -11.37
CA THR A 371 -6.08 1.96 -12.73
C THR A 371 -5.30 3.03 -13.48
N VAL A 372 -5.57 4.29 -13.19
CA VAL A 372 -5.05 5.43 -13.95
C VAL A 372 -3.52 5.49 -13.87
N LEU A 373 -2.95 5.50 -12.65
CA LEU A 373 -1.51 5.50 -12.46
C LEU A 373 -0.87 4.15 -12.78
N ALA A 374 -1.55 3.03 -12.54
CA ALA A 374 -1.05 1.72 -12.92
C ALA A 374 -0.79 1.64 -14.44
N ARG A 375 -1.68 2.20 -15.27
CA ARG A 375 -1.48 2.27 -16.71
C ARG A 375 -0.31 3.16 -17.11
N VAL A 376 -0.08 4.28 -16.41
CA VAL A 376 1.10 5.15 -16.61
C VAL A 376 2.39 4.41 -16.23
N ALA A 377 2.38 3.62 -15.16
CA ALA A 377 3.54 2.86 -14.72
C ALA A 377 3.99 1.78 -15.71
N LEU A 378 3.12 1.35 -16.61
CA LEU A 378 3.42 0.40 -17.68
C LEU A 378 4.04 1.15 -18.87
N VAL A 379 5.34 1.35 -18.83
CA VAL A 379 6.06 2.22 -19.78
C VAL A 379 6.15 1.66 -21.21
N GLN A 380 6.05 0.33 -21.39
CA GLN A 380 6.15 -0.31 -22.70
C GLN A 380 4.76 -0.48 -23.32
N PRO A 381 4.57 -0.18 -24.64
CA PRO A 381 3.29 -0.35 -25.31
C PRO A 381 2.69 -1.75 -25.12
N LYS A 382 3.49 -2.81 -25.31
CA LYS A 382 3.05 -4.20 -25.13
C LYS A 382 2.51 -4.49 -23.72
N GLN A 383 3.08 -3.87 -22.68
CA GLN A 383 2.57 -4.01 -21.32
C GLN A 383 1.22 -3.30 -21.16
N ARG A 384 1.05 -2.14 -21.77
CA ARG A 384 -0.23 -1.40 -21.77
C ARG A 384 -1.32 -2.18 -22.50
N ASP A 385 -1.02 -2.73 -23.67
CA ASP A 385 -1.97 -3.56 -24.42
C ASP A 385 -2.39 -4.80 -23.62
N GLN A 386 -1.44 -5.46 -22.98
CA GLN A 386 -1.72 -6.61 -22.13
C GLN A 386 -2.57 -6.23 -20.91
N PHE A 387 -2.28 -5.08 -20.29
CA PHE A 387 -3.08 -4.54 -19.20
C PHE A 387 -4.52 -4.23 -19.64
N ASP A 388 -4.67 -3.52 -20.75
CA ASP A 388 -5.96 -3.13 -21.30
C ASP A 388 -6.81 -4.39 -21.63
N ALA A 389 -6.18 -5.45 -22.15
CA ALA A 389 -6.83 -6.74 -22.38
C ALA A 389 -7.27 -7.43 -21.10
N GLN A 390 -6.43 -7.47 -20.06
CA GLN A 390 -6.78 -8.06 -18.77
C GLN A 390 -7.84 -7.24 -18.04
N TRP A 391 -7.71 -5.92 -18.05
CA TRP A 391 -8.72 -5.04 -17.44
C TRP A 391 -10.07 -5.15 -18.15
N LYS A 392 -10.06 -5.32 -19.47
CA LYS A 392 -11.27 -5.63 -20.23
C LYS A 392 -11.93 -6.92 -19.75
N GLN A 393 -11.16 -7.99 -19.51
CA GLN A 393 -11.72 -9.24 -18.98
C GLN A 393 -12.42 -9.04 -17.62
N VAL A 394 -11.82 -8.27 -16.70
CA VAL A 394 -12.47 -7.92 -15.42
C VAL A 394 -13.79 -7.18 -15.66
N ARG A 395 -13.81 -6.20 -16.55
CA ARG A 395 -15.04 -5.46 -16.90
C ARG A 395 -16.10 -6.33 -17.57
N ASP A 396 -15.70 -7.24 -18.45
CA ASP A 396 -16.62 -8.16 -19.14
C ASP A 396 -17.35 -9.07 -18.14
N VAL A 397 -16.67 -9.56 -17.08
CA VAL A 397 -17.31 -10.32 -16.00
C VAL A 397 -18.41 -9.50 -15.31
N LEU A 398 -18.13 -8.22 -15.03
CA LEU A 398 -19.08 -7.31 -14.40
C LEU A 398 -20.24 -6.91 -15.33
N ALA A 399 -19.99 -6.88 -16.64
CA ALA A 399 -21.00 -6.55 -17.64
C ALA A 399 -22.02 -7.67 -17.86
N LYS A 400 -21.65 -8.93 -17.68
CA LYS A 400 -22.53 -10.10 -17.89
C LYS A 400 -23.69 -10.16 -16.88
N THR A 401 -23.38 -9.93 -15.59
CA THR A 401 -24.35 -9.97 -14.50
C THR A 401 -24.09 -8.84 -13.51
N PRO A 402 -25.10 -8.32 -12.80
CA PRO A 402 -24.88 -7.33 -11.74
C PRO A 402 -23.86 -7.86 -10.73
N PHE A 403 -22.82 -7.05 -10.44
CA PHE A 403 -21.73 -7.38 -9.53
C PHE A 403 -20.84 -8.57 -9.95
N GLY A 404 -21.02 -9.10 -11.15
CA GLY A 404 -20.23 -10.20 -11.71
C GLY A 404 -20.52 -11.59 -11.10
N ASN A 405 -20.17 -12.64 -11.82
CA ASN A 405 -20.09 -13.98 -11.24
C ASN A 405 -18.91 -14.06 -10.28
N ARG A 406 -19.15 -14.46 -9.04
CA ARG A 406 -18.17 -14.45 -7.93
C ARG A 406 -16.89 -15.21 -8.24
N SER A 407 -17.00 -16.43 -8.69
CA SER A 407 -15.84 -17.31 -8.96
C SER A 407 -15.06 -16.81 -10.17
N GLU A 408 -15.75 -16.36 -11.22
CA GLU A 408 -15.12 -15.80 -12.42
C GLU A 408 -14.42 -14.47 -12.09
N LEU A 409 -15.05 -13.61 -11.29
CA LEU A 409 -14.48 -12.35 -10.84
C LEU A 409 -13.23 -12.58 -9.97
N ALA A 410 -13.30 -13.47 -8.98
CA ALA A 410 -12.16 -13.80 -8.15
C ALA A 410 -10.97 -14.31 -8.97
N ARG A 411 -11.23 -15.25 -9.89
CA ARG A 411 -10.18 -15.81 -10.76
C ARG A 411 -9.54 -14.73 -11.65
N THR A 412 -10.36 -13.89 -12.27
CA THR A 412 -9.89 -12.88 -13.20
C THR A 412 -9.12 -11.76 -12.50
N THR A 413 -9.62 -11.30 -11.35
CA THR A 413 -8.95 -10.26 -10.56
C THR A 413 -7.64 -10.76 -9.95
N MET A 414 -7.57 -12.00 -9.46
CA MET A 414 -6.33 -12.60 -8.95
C MET A 414 -5.28 -12.78 -10.04
N ALA A 415 -5.66 -13.23 -11.23
CA ALA A 415 -4.73 -13.37 -12.36
C ALA A 415 -4.13 -12.00 -12.75
N THR A 416 -4.96 -10.96 -12.83
CA THR A 416 -4.50 -9.59 -13.11
C THR A 416 -3.61 -9.06 -11.99
N ALA A 417 -3.95 -9.30 -10.73
CA ALA A 417 -3.16 -8.88 -9.58
C ALA A 417 -1.76 -9.53 -9.56
N ALA A 418 -1.67 -10.81 -9.84
CA ALA A 418 -0.40 -11.55 -9.92
C ALA A 418 0.50 -10.99 -11.03
N TRP A 419 -0.09 -10.70 -12.20
CA TRP A 419 0.64 -10.09 -13.30
C TRP A 419 1.14 -8.68 -12.94
N LEU A 420 0.30 -7.83 -12.34
CA LEU A 420 0.67 -6.49 -11.88
C LEU A 420 1.81 -6.54 -10.85
N THR A 421 1.77 -7.49 -9.92
CA THR A 421 2.84 -7.71 -8.93
C THR A 421 4.16 -8.04 -9.61
N THR A 422 4.12 -8.86 -10.68
CA THR A 422 5.30 -9.17 -11.50
C THR A 422 5.85 -7.91 -12.19
N GLN A 423 4.96 -7.07 -12.78
CA GLN A 423 5.38 -5.81 -13.40
C GLN A 423 5.98 -4.84 -12.37
N ALA A 424 5.42 -4.76 -11.17
CA ALA A 424 5.94 -3.93 -10.08
C ALA A 424 7.37 -4.33 -9.70
N LYS A 425 7.64 -5.62 -9.51
CA LYS A 425 8.98 -6.15 -9.22
C LYS A 425 9.99 -5.88 -10.34
N GLN A 426 9.56 -5.96 -11.60
CA GLN A 426 10.43 -5.63 -12.74
C GLN A 426 10.75 -4.13 -12.80
N LEU A 427 9.74 -3.28 -12.55
CA LEU A 427 9.92 -1.82 -12.56
C LEU A 427 10.80 -1.37 -11.39
N GLU A 428 10.65 -1.96 -10.22
CA GLU A 428 11.43 -1.68 -9.02
C GLU A 428 12.94 -1.86 -9.25
N ARG A 429 13.33 -2.82 -10.09
CA ARG A 429 14.75 -3.10 -10.41
C ARG A 429 15.34 -2.21 -11.49
N ARG A 430 14.59 -1.24 -12.03
CA ARG A 430 15.04 -0.35 -13.11
C ARG A 430 15.22 1.06 -12.58
N PRO A 431 16.46 1.54 -12.42
CA PRO A 431 16.70 2.92 -12.01
C PRO A 431 16.02 3.90 -12.96
N LEU A 432 15.33 4.89 -12.41
CA LEU A 432 14.61 5.88 -13.21
C LEU A 432 15.47 7.14 -13.38
N THR A 433 15.87 7.42 -14.61
CA THR A 433 16.66 8.61 -14.95
C THR A 433 15.77 9.87 -15.00
N ARG A 434 16.41 11.05 -14.99
CA ARG A 434 15.71 12.35 -15.13
C ARG A 434 14.93 12.42 -16.45
N GLU A 435 15.48 11.91 -17.56
CA GLU A 435 14.77 11.84 -18.84
C GLU A 435 13.59 10.85 -18.77
N GLY A 436 13.75 9.73 -18.07
CA GLY A 436 12.65 8.81 -17.75
C GLY A 436 11.54 9.51 -16.97
N GLY A 437 11.90 10.31 -15.96
CA GLY A 437 10.95 11.11 -15.18
C GLY A 437 10.19 12.12 -16.05
N ARG A 438 10.87 12.81 -16.96
CA ARG A 438 10.20 13.73 -17.90
C ARG A 438 9.17 13.00 -18.77
N ARG A 439 9.49 11.80 -19.27
CA ARG A 439 8.54 10.96 -20.03
C ARG A 439 7.35 10.54 -19.18
N VAL A 440 7.59 10.10 -17.96
CA VAL A 440 6.52 9.76 -17.00
C VAL A 440 5.60 10.96 -16.78
N LEU A 441 6.16 12.14 -16.54
CA LEU A 441 5.37 13.36 -16.34
C LEU A 441 4.50 13.70 -17.57
N LEU A 442 5.04 13.53 -18.76
CA LEU A 442 4.30 13.70 -20.00
C LEU A 442 3.17 12.67 -20.15
N ASP A 443 3.41 11.42 -19.79
CA ASP A 443 2.38 10.36 -19.81
C ASP A 443 1.28 10.61 -18.76
N ILE A 444 1.62 11.14 -17.57
CA ILE A 444 0.63 11.57 -16.57
C ILE A 444 -0.22 12.74 -17.14
N ALA A 445 0.44 13.75 -17.73
CA ALA A 445 -0.27 14.90 -18.29
C ALA A 445 -1.24 14.47 -19.41
N ARG A 446 -0.79 13.60 -20.32
CA ARG A 446 -1.63 13.04 -21.38
C ARG A 446 -2.81 12.22 -20.85
N ALA A 447 -2.59 11.43 -19.78
CA ALA A 447 -3.70 10.73 -19.14
C ALA A 447 -4.74 11.74 -18.61
N GLY A 448 -4.31 12.82 -17.95
CA GLY A 448 -5.19 13.88 -17.50
C GLY A 448 -5.93 14.63 -18.61
N VAL A 449 -5.30 14.79 -19.79
CA VAL A 449 -5.90 15.40 -20.98
C VAL A 449 -7.01 14.54 -21.59
N VAL A 450 -6.86 13.21 -21.59
CA VAL A 450 -7.95 12.31 -22.00
C VAL A 450 -9.21 12.56 -21.20
N GLY A 451 -9.06 12.91 -19.91
CA GLY A 451 -10.09 13.54 -19.09
C GLY A 451 -11.24 12.64 -18.68
N GLY A 452 -12.28 13.27 -18.14
CA GLY A 452 -13.51 12.58 -17.73
C GLY A 452 -13.36 11.71 -16.48
N PHE A 453 -12.24 11.84 -15.76
CA PHE A 453 -12.00 11.10 -14.51
C PHE A 453 -12.85 11.67 -13.37
N ASP A 454 -13.13 10.81 -12.39
CA ASP A 454 -13.70 11.24 -11.13
C ASP A 454 -12.66 12.00 -10.27
N TYR A 455 -13.12 12.54 -9.15
CA TYR A 455 -12.28 13.26 -8.22
C TYR A 455 -11.08 12.44 -7.74
N GLU A 456 -11.28 11.18 -7.38
CA GLU A 456 -10.21 10.31 -6.85
C GLU A 456 -9.14 10.02 -7.91
N SER A 457 -9.54 9.69 -9.11
CA SER A 457 -8.62 9.42 -10.24
C SER A 457 -7.85 10.67 -10.64
N SER A 458 -8.52 11.82 -10.70
CA SER A 458 -7.88 13.11 -11.00
C SER A 458 -6.87 13.50 -9.93
N ARG A 459 -7.22 13.33 -8.65
CA ARG A 459 -6.34 13.58 -7.52
C ARG A 459 -5.08 12.71 -7.57
N GLN A 460 -5.20 11.43 -7.94
CA GLN A 460 -4.05 10.54 -8.15
C GLN A 460 -3.07 11.11 -9.18
N LEU A 461 -3.58 11.60 -10.31
CA LEU A 461 -2.75 12.20 -11.34
C LEU A 461 -2.09 13.49 -10.88
N VAL A 462 -2.79 14.34 -10.14
CA VAL A 462 -2.24 15.59 -9.58
C VAL A 462 -1.11 15.28 -8.61
N TRP A 463 -1.30 14.37 -7.66
CA TRP A 463 -0.27 13.93 -6.72
C TRP A 463 0.95 13.34 -7.43
N ALA A 464 0.71 12.52 -8.45
CA ALA A 464 1.77 11.97 -9.27
C ALA A 464 2.58 13.06 -9.99
N CYS A 465 1.92 14.09 -10.54
CA CYS A 465 2.60 15.26 -11.10
C CYS A 465 3.47 15.96 -10.04
N GLU A 466 2.95 16.21 -8.84
CA GLU A 466 3.69 16.84 -7.76
C GLU A 466 4.99 16.10 -7.45
N VAL A 467 4.91 14.79 -7.29
CA VAL A 467 6.10 13.94 -7.00
C VAL A 467 7.17 14.10 -8.08
N VAL A 468 6.77 14.05 -9.36
CA VAL A 468 7.72 14.12 -10.47
C VAL A 468 8.27 15.55 -10.64
N PHE A 469 7.44 16.57 -10.55
CA PHE A 469 7.88 17.96 -10.61
C PHE A 469 8.91 18.27 -9.52
N ASP A 470 8.63 17.85 -8.28
CA ASP A 470 9.55 18.05 -7.14
C ASP A 470 10.91 17.39 -7.39
N GLU A 471 10.94 16.13 -7.81
CA GLU A 471 12.20 15.41 -8.06
C GLU A 471 12.97 15.95 -9.28
N LEU A 472 12.28 16.53 -10.25
CA LEU A 472 12.92 17.21 -11.37
C LEU A 472 13.41 18.63 -11.01
N GLY A 473 13.15 19.12 -9.79
CA GLY A 473 13.51 20.46 -9.33
C GLY A 473 12.62 21.55 -9.95
N LYS A 474 11.36 21.23 -10.21
CA LYS A 474 10.35 22.12 -10.81
C LYS A 474 9.10 22.30 -9.93
N GLY A 475 9.23 22.07 -8.61
CA GLY A 475 8.11 22.12 -7.66
C GLY A 475 7.37 23.46 -7.61
N ASP A 476 8.05 24.56 -7.98
CA ASP A 476 7.46 25.93 -8.02
C ASP A 476 6.83 26.32 -9.36
N ALA A 477 6.74 25.39 -10.33
CA ALA A 477 6.18 25.67 -11.64
C ALA A 477 4.73 26.19 -11.53
N LYS A 478 4.41 27.25 -12.27
CA LYS A 478 3.06 27.87 -12.29
C LYS A 478 1.98 26.89 -12.74
N GLU A 479 2.32 25.99 -13.65
CA GLU A 479 1.43 24.95 -14.17
C GLU A 479 1.05 23.96 -13.08
N LEU A 480 2.01 23.62 -12.19
CA LEU A 480 1.73 22.74 -11.05
C LEU A 480 0.81 23.42 -10.03
N LYS A 481 0.98 24.72 -9.77
CA LYS A 481 0.07 25.48 -8.89
C LYS A 481 -1.35 25.49 -9.45
N ALA A 482 -1.51 25.83 -10.73
CA ALA A 482 -2.81 25.81 -11.40
C ALA A 482 -3.46 24.42 -11.38
N LEU A 483 -2.67 23.36 -11.54
CA LEU A 483 -3.16 21.98 -11.47
C LEU A 483 -3.64 21.60 -10.05
N ARG A 484 -2.94 22.05 -9.01
CA ARG A 484 -3.37 21.85 -7.61
C ARG A 484 -4.69 22.56 -7.31
N GLU A 485 -4.84 23.78 -7.78
CA GLU A 485 -6.06 24.57 -7.63
C GLU A 485 -7.23 23.91 -8.34
N ALA A 486 -7.08 23.58 -9.62
CA ALA A 486 -8.11 22.91 -10.41
C ALA A 486 -8.50 21.53 -9.85
N GLY A 487 -7.53 20.79 -9.33
CA GLY A 487 -7.75 19.47 -8.72
C GLY A 487 -8.36 19.50 -7.32
N HIS A 488 -8.55 20.67 -6.73
CA HIS A 488 -8.99 20.81 -5.34
C HIS A 488 -8.25 19.89 -4.38
N VAL A 489 -6.92 19.79 -4.53
CA VAL A 489 -6.11 18.80 -3.81
C VAL A 489 -6.14 19.11 -2.31
N LEU A 490 -6.69 18.18 -1.55
CA LEU A 490 -6.71 18.25 -0.10
C LEU A 490 -5.27 18.13 0.44
N VAL A 491 -4.77 19.21 0.99
CA VAL A 491 -3.54 19.18 1.79
C VAL A 491 -3.92 18.66 3.17
N PHE A 492 -3.41 17.47 3.52
CA PHE A 492 -3.62 16.97 4.88
C PHE A 492 -2.91 17.90 5.87
N PRO A 493 -3.61 18.43 6.87
CA PRO A 493 -2.99 19.32 7.84
C PRO A 493 -1.85 18.59 8.55
N GLN A 494 -0.66 19.19 8.50
CA GLN A 494 0.48 18.67 9.25
C GLN A 494 0.25 18.91 10.73
N ARG A 495 0.56 17.89 11.54
CA ARG A 495 0.50 18.03 12.98
C ARG A 495 1.64 18.94 13.44
N PRO A 496 1.38 20.02 14.19
CA PRO A 496 2.46 20.83 14.75
C PRO A 496 3.33 19.99 15.71
N VAL A 497 4.62 20.29 15.73
CA VAL A 497 5.56 19.70 16.68
C VAL A 497 5.12 20.11 18.10
N GLN A 498 4.74 19.13 18.91
CA GLN A 498 4.44 19.39 20.30
C GLN A 498 5.70 19.18 21.15
N PRO A 499 5.93 20.02 22.19
CA PRO A 499 6.96 19.75 23.19
C PRO A 499 6.75 18.37 23.81
N VAL A 500 7.81 17.76 24.35
CA VAL A 500 7.68 16.51 25.12
C VAL A 500 6.84 16.83 26.36
N ALA A 501 5.57 16.46 26.31
CA ALA A 501 4.70 16.58 27.48
C ALA A 501 4.90 15.36 28.39
N LYS A 502 4.84 15.56 29.69
CA LYS A 502 4.60 14.45 30.63
C LYS A 502 3.40 13.65 30.09
N GLY A 503 3.51 12.34 30.01
CA GLY A 503 2.44 11.49 29.50
C GLY A 503 2.49 11.20 27.99
N LEU A 504 3.58 11.52 27.28
CA LEU A 504 3.74 11.14 25.86
C LEU A 504 3.61 9.62 25.62
N PHE A 505 4.04 8.84 26.63
CA PHE A 505 3.99 7.38 26.65
C PHE A 505 2.88 6.84 27.55
N GLU A 506 1.94 7.68 27.99
CA GLU A 506 0.77 7.21 28.72
C GLU A 506 -0.28 6.65 27.78
N PRO A 507 -0.91 5.51 28.13
CA PRO A 507 -2.00 4.92 27.36
C PRO A 507 -3.13 5.93 27.15
N ARG A 508 -3.53 6.14 25.90
CA ARG A 508 -4.63 7.05 25.58
C ARG A 508 -5.96 6.31 25.62
N GLN A 509 -6.76 6.60 26.63
CA GLN A 509 -8.08 6.01 26.83
C GLN A 509 -9.23 7.01 26.60
N GLY A 510 -9.00 8.05 25.84
CA GLY A 510 -9.99 9.10 25.59
C GLY A 510 -9.96 9.66 24.17
N PRO A 511 -10.95 10.51 23.82
CA PRO A 511 -11.09 11.07 22.48
C PRO A 511 -9.85 11.83 22.02
N SER A 512 -9.49 11.65 20.74
CA SER A 512 -8.42 12.43 20.10
C SER A 512 -9.00 13.66 19.41
N LYS A 513 -8.61 14.84 19.87
CA LYS A 513 -8.96 16.10 19.20
C LYS A 513 -8.08 16.42 17.98
N THR A 514 -6.96 15.72 17.81
CA THR A 514 -5.93 16.08 16.83
C THR A 514 -6.06 15.38 15.48
N VAL A 515 -6.90 14.36 15.38
CA VAL A 515 -7.15 13.57 14.14
C VAL A 515 -8.62 13.42 13.84
N GLU A 516 -9.45 14.31 14.34
CA GLU A 516 -10.85 14.37 13.93
C GLU A 516 -10.96 14.85 12.50
N ILE A 517 -11.62 14.07 11.65
CA ILE A 517 -11.88 14.44 10.26
C ILE A 517 -13.12 15.31 10.24
N ASP A 518 -12.95 16.56 9.86
CA ASP A 518 -14.04 17.50 9.63
C ASP A 518 -14.61 17.29 8.23
N LEU A 519 -15.74 16.59 8.14
CA LEU A 519 -16.41 16.33 6.87
C LEU A 519 -16.88 17.62 6.19
N SER A 520 -17.15 18.70 6.95
CA SER A 520 -17.56 19.98 6.37
C SER A 520 -16.44 20.60 5.53
N LYS A 521 -15.18 20.24 5.81
CA LYS A 521 -14.01 20.67 5.02
C LYS A 521 -13.64 19.69 3.91
N LEU A 522 -14.01 18.42 4.08
CA LEU A 522 -13.68 17.37 3.12
C LEU A 522 -14.64 17.34 1.92
N LEU A 523 -15.95 17.58 2.17
CA LEU A 523 -16.97 17.44 1.15
C LEU A 523 -17.00 18.56 0.10
N PRO A 524 -16.80 19.87 0.44
CA PRO A 524 -16.89 20.93 -0.55
C PRO A 524 -15.92 20.80 -1.73
N PRO A 525 -14.62 20.42 -1.55
CA PRO A 525 -13.74 20.19 -2.68
C PRO A 525 -14.23 19.10 -3.63
N ILE A 526 -14.88 18.05 -3.10
CA ILE A 526 -15.44 16.97 -3.91
C ILE A 526 -16.70 17.46 -4.65
N GLY A 527 -17.56 18.23 -3.98
CA GLY A 527 -18.79 18.75 -4.57
C GLY A 527 -18.56 19.82 -5.65
N ASN A 528 -17.46 20.58 -5.55
CA ASN A 528 -17.10 21.64 -6.48
C ASN A 528 -16.12 21.18 -7.58
N PHE A 529 -15.79 19.90 -7.62
CA PHE A 529 -14.86 19.34 -8.59
C PHE A 529 -15.41 19.43 -10.03
N ASP A 530 -14.66 20.12 -10.92
CA ASP A 530 -14.94 20.20 -12.36
C ASP A 530 -13.88 19.43 -13.16
N PRO A 531 -14.23 18.27 -13.75
CA PRO A 531 -13.31 17.50 -14.58
C PRO A 531 -12.74 18.29 -15.77
N ALA A 532 -13.52 19.24 -16.32
CA ALA A 532 -13.07 20.03 -17.46
C ALA A 532 -11.99 21.04 -17.09
N GLU A 533 -12.07 21.62 -15.89
CA GLU A 533 -11.04 22.51 -15.36
C GLU A 533 -9.72 21.77 -15.15
N VAL A 534 -9.77 20.59 -14.54
CA VAL A 534 -8.60 19.72 -14.36
C VAL A 534 -7.99 19.31 -15.71
N THR A 535 -8.83 18.98 -16.69
CA THR A 535 -8.37 18.64 -18.04
C THR A 535 -7.61 19.81 -18.68
N ARG A 536 -8.14 21.04 -18.60
CA ARG A 536 -7.45 22.24 -19.11
C ARG A 536 -6.11 22.48 -18.39
N ALA A 537 -6.04 22.27 -17.08
CA ALA A 537 -4.80 22.39 -16.33
C ALA A 537 -3.75 21.33 -16.77
N PHE A 538 -4.16 20.09 -17.04
CA PHE A 538 -3.26 19.08 -17.61
C PHE A 538 -2.79 19.42 -19.03
N GLN A 539 -3.61 20.04 -19.86
CA GLN A 539 -3.20 20.53 -21.19
C GLN A 539 -2.07 21.57 -21.07
N ALA A 540 -2.18 22.50 -20.11
CA ALA A 540 -1.14 23.47 -19.85
C ALA A 540 0.17 22.79 -19.38
N VAL A 541 0.07 21.80 -18.49
CA VAL A 541 1.23 20.99 -18.05
C VAL A 541 1.86 20.27 -19.21
N GLU A 542 1.09 19.60 -20.07
CA GLU A 542 1.61 18.90 -21.25
C GLU A 542 2.38 19.84 -22.18
N THR A 543 1.81 21.03 -22.44
CA THR A 543 2.43 22.05 -23.29
C THR A 543 3.76 22.54 -22.70
N ALA A 544 3.78 22.82 -21.39
CA ALA A 544 5.00 23.25 -20.70
C ALA A 544 6.10 22.21 -20.76
N ILE A 545 5.78 20.93 -20.52
CA ILE A 545 6.78 19.84 -20.55
C ILE A 545 7.39 19.68 -21.96
N LYS A 546 6.58 19.80 -23.00
CA LYS A 546 7.07 19.73 -24.38
C LYS A 546 8.07 20.85 -24.71
N ALA A 547 7.89 22.03 -24.12
CA ALA A 547 8.78 23.16 -24.28
C ALA A 547 10.08 23.08 -23.44
N TRP A 548 10.18 22.15 -22.49
CA TRP A 548 11.41 22.01 -21.70
C TRP A 548 12.60 21.58 -22.55
N PRO A 549 13.78 22.16 -22.32
CA PRO A 549 14.97 21.73 -23.03
C PRO A 549 15.29 20.26 -22.73
N PRO A 550 15.96 19.56 -23.64
CA PRO A 550 16.41 18.20 -23.40
C PRO A 550 17.25 18.13 -22.12
N VAL A 551 17.07 17.07 -21.34
CA VAL A 551 17.90 16.84 -20.16
C VAL A 551 19.31 16.54 -20.65
N LYS A 552 20.28 17.44 -20.38
CA LYS A 552 21.69 17.16 -20.66
C LYS A 552 22.06 15.88 -19.92
N SER A 553 22.54 14.88 -20.65
CA SER A 553 23.17 13.72 -20.02
C SER A 553 24.33 14.23 -19.18
N ALA A 554 24.33 13.93 -17.88
CA ALA A 554 25.54 14.15 -17.09
C ALA A 554 26.68 13.41 -17.81
N SER A 555 27.70 14.12 -18.24
CA SER A 555 28.93 13.51 -18.75
C SER A 555 29.44 12.57 -17.67
N ARG A 556 29.68 11.32 -18.07
CA ARG A 556 30.19 10.25 -17.20
C ARG A 556 31.51 10.64 -16.58
#